data_b95a3261475352425c161252a2ff242d
#
_entry.id   b95a3261475352425c161252a2ff242d
#
_cell.length_a   1.000
_cell.length_b   1.000
_cell.length_c   1.000
_cell.angle_alpha   90.00
_cell.angle_beta   90.00
_cell.angle_gamma   90.00
#
_symmetry.space_group_name_H-M   'P 1'
#
loop_
_entity.id
_entity.type
_entity.pdbx_description
1 polymer ?
#
loop_
_entity_poly.entity_id
_entity_poly.type
_entity_poly.pdbx_seq_one_letter_code
_entity_poly.pdbx_strand_id
1 'polypeptide(L)'
;EIFASHVIEHFPKWQIQDMLQDWCRVLKPKTGILWGFVPDAARCAQVYLDAVAANDRHTKLVMVTNFCGGFTNNKYIGPGQVHYYAYDRDALMETLSHGGFYPVTVVAQEAGPLDYRLVFACGKGVYAPIDIKDIGVQVVAPWLPEDAG
;
A
#
# COMPACT_ATOMS: atom_id res chain seq x y z
N GLU A 1 13.83 11.07 -6.42
CA GLU A 1 12.64 10.28 -6.03
C GLU A 1 12.99 9.19 -5.03
N ILE A 2 11.98 8.70 -4.33
CA ILE A 2 12.08 7.51 -3.47
C ILE A 2 11.02 6.52 -3.96
N PHE A 3 11.41 5.25 -4.13
CA PHE A 3 10.51 4.16 -4.44
C PHE A 3 10.41 3.19 -3.26
N ALA A 4 9.21 2.94 -2.78
CA ALA A 4 8.93 2.08 -1.64
C ALA A 4 7.93 0.97 -2.03
N SER A 5 8.47 -0.20 -2.39
CA SER A 5 7.69 -1.38 -2.73
C SER A 5 7.62 -2.31 -1.53
N HIS A 6 6.44 -2.47 -0.94
CA HIS A 6 6.24 -3.30 0.24
C HIS A 6 7.26 -2.96 1.36
N VAL A 7 7.27 -1.70 1.79
CA VAL A 7 8.19 -1.19 2.81
C VAL A 7 7.43 -0.60 3.99
N ILE A 8 6.44 0.25 3.72
CA ILE A 8 5.76 1.06 4.74
C ILE A 8 5.04 0.19 5.77
N GLU A 9 4.45 -0.91 5.34
CA GLU A 9 3.74 -1.87 6.19
C GLU A 9 4.64 -2.63 7.18
N HIS A 10 5.95 -2.64 6.92
CA HIS A 10 6.94 -3.30 7.78
C HIS A 10 7.43 -2.41 8.94
N PHE A 11 6.98 -1.16 9.01
CA PHE A 11 7.32 -0.27 10.11
C PHE A 11 6.22 -0.24 11.17
N PRO A 12 6.59 -0.36 12.46
CA PRO A 12 5.66 -0.14 13.55
C PRO A 12 5.07 1.28 13.51
N LYS A 13 3.83 1.43 13.96
CA LYS A 13 3.11 2.71 13.91
C LYS A 13 3.87 3.88 14.59
N TRP A 14 4.66 3.58 15.61
CA TRP A 14 5.47 4.60 16.32
C TRP A 14 6.76 5.00 15.60
N GLN A 15 7.21 4.24 14.59
CA GLN A 15 8.40 4.56 13.80
C GLN A 15 8.07 5.13 12.42
N ILE A 16 6.89 4.82 11.87
CA ILE A 16 6.54 5.18 10.50
C ILE A 16 6.57 6.70 10.27
N GLN A 17 6.13 7.49 11.26
CA GLN A 17 6.11 8.93 11.12
C GLN A 17 7.50 9.53 11.03
N ASP A 18 8.41 9.09 11.88
CA ASP A 18 9.81 9.56 11.87
C ASP A 18 10.49 9.20 10.54
N MET A 19 10.26 7.97 10.06
CA MET A 19 10.79 7.52 8.77
C MET A 19 10.25 8.35 7.60
N LEU A 20 8.93 8.59 7.56
CA LEU A 20 8.32 9.37 6.49
C LEU A 20 8.77 10.83 6.53
N GLN A 21 8.92 11.42 7.71
CA GLN A 21 9.47 12.77 7.87
C GLN A 21 10.91 12.85 7.36
N ASP A 22 11.74 11.85 7.63
CA ASP A 22 13.10 11.79 7.08
C ASP A 22 13.11 11.63 5.55
N TRP A 23 12.24 10.81 5.00
CA TRP A 23 12.10 10.70 3.55
C TRP A 23 11.62 12.01 2.93
N CYS A 24 10.65 12.67 3.56
CA CYS A 24 10.19 13.98 3.12
C CYS A 24 11.32 15.03 3.21
N ARG A 25 12.13 14.99 4.26
CA ARG A 25 13.26 15.91 4.47
C ARG A 25 14.28 15.85 3.34
N VAL A 26 14.66 14.63 2.91
CA VAL A 26 15.71 14.43 1.89
C VAL A 26 15.21 14.64 0.46
N LEU A 27 13.91 14.63 0.22
CA LEU A 27 13.35 14.90 -1.09
C LEU A 27 13.48 16.39 -1.45
N LYS A 28 13.74 16.67 -2.73
CA LYS A 28 13.80 18.03 -3.25
C LYS A 28 12.43 18.72 -3.13
N PRO A 29 12.36 19.94 -2.58
CA PRO A 29 11.12 20.71 -2.58
C PRO A 29 10.54 20.86 -4.00
N LYS A 30 9.23 20.82 -4.14
CA LYS A 30 8.45 21.02 -5.37
C LYS A 30 8.61 19.96 -6.47
N THR A 31 9.66 19.15 -6.44
CA THR A 31 9.94 18.16 -7.50
C THR A 31 10.23 16.75 -6.94
N GLY A 32 10.42 16.64 -5.64
CA GLY A 32 10.67 15.34 -5.00
C GLY A 32 9.39 14.53 -4.89
N ILE A 33 9.45 13.28 -5.30
CA ILE A 33 8.32 12.33 -5.30
C ILE A 33 8.71 11.11 -4.49
N LEU A 34 7.82 10.70 -3.60
CA LEU A 34 7.78 9.36 -3.01
C LEU A 34 6.63 8.61 -3.68
N TRP A 35 6.89 7.40 -4.16
CA TRP A 35 5.88 6.53 -4.72
C TRP A 35 6.14 5.07 -4.38
N GLY A 36 5.14 4.25 -4.49
CA GLY A 36 5.26 2.83 -4.19
C GLY A 36 3.92 2.15 -4.06
N PHE A 37 3.93 1.00 -3.41
CA PHE A 37 2.70 0.25 -3.15
C PHE A 37 2.82 -0.58 -1.87
N VAL A 38 1.65 -0.82 -1.26
CA VAL A 38 1.43 -1.69 -0.11
C VAL A 38 0.25 -2.63 -0.39
N PRO A 39 0.07 -3.74 0.34
CA PRO A 39 -1.14 -4.55 0.23
C PRO A 39 -2.40 -3.73 0.52
N ASP A 40 -3.45 -3.93 -0.27
CA ASP A 40 -4.78 -3.37 -0.04
C ASP A 40 -5.53 -4.20 1.00
N ALA A 41 -5.52 -3.75 2.24
CA ALA A 41 -6.14 -4.48 3.35
C ALA A 41 -7.65 -4.66 3.17
N ALA A 42 -8.35 -3.65 2.65
CA ALA A 42 -9.79 -3.72 2.44
C ALA A 42 -10.15 -4.79 1.40
N ARG A 43 -9.44 -4.79 0.27
CA ARG A 43 -9.65 -5.80 -0.77
C ARG A 43 -9.25 -7.20 -0.32
N CYS A 44 -8.10 -7.33 0.34
CA CYS A 44 -7.66 -8.60 0.91
C CYS A 44 -8.67 -9.18 1.91
N ALA A 45 -9.27 -8.34 2.76
CA ALA A 45 -10.29 -8.76 3.71
C ALA A 45 -11.55 -9.30 3.00
N GLN A 46 -12.03 -8.60 1.97
CA GLN A 46 -13.18 -9.06 1.19
C GLN A 46 -12.91 -10.42 0.53
N VAL A 47 -11.77 -10.54 -0.16
CA VAL A 47 -11.37 -11.79 -0.82
C VAL A 47 -11.18 -12.92 0.19
N TYR A 48 -10.68 -12.64 1.39
CA TYR A 48 -10.60 -13.63 2.46
C TYR A 48 -11.98 -14.14 2.87
N LEU A 49 -12.96 -13.25 3.07
CA LEU A 49 -14.33 -13.64 3.45
C LEU A 49 -15.00 -14.46 2.35
N ASP A 50 -14.83 -14.08 1.09
CA ASP A 50 -15.34 -14.83 -0.06
C ASP A 50 -14.72 -16.24 -0.13
N ALA A 51 -13.42 -16.35 0.12
CA ALA A 51 -12.70 -17.62 0.18
C ALA A 51 -13.13 -18.49 1.38
N VAL A 52 -13.51 -17.88 2.50
CA VAL A 52 -14.11 -18.60 3.65
C VAL A 52 -15.46 -19.21 3.23
N ALA A 53 -16.33 -18.44 2.59
CA ALA A 53 -17.64 -18.89 2.11
C ALA A 53 -17.51 -20.02 1.07
N ALA A 54 -16.51 -19.91 0.16
CA ALA A 54 -16.22 -20.91 -0.86
C ALA A 54 -15.39 -22.12 -0.36
N ASN A 55 -14.99 -22.13 0.91
CA ASN A 55 -14.05 -23.11 1.48
C ASN A 55 -12.71 -23.24 0.71
N ASP A 56 -12.26 -22.15 0.08
CA ASP A 56 -10.99 -22.08 -0.65
C ASP A 56 -9.82 -21.86 0.31
N ARG A 57 -9.14 -22.95 0.65
CA ARG A 57 -8.02 -22.94 1.58
C ARG A 57 -6.82 -22.16 1.02
N HIS A 58 -6.57 -22.24 -0.29
CA HIS A 58 -5.41 -21.58 -0.91
C HIS A 58 -5.55 -20.07 -0.83
N THR A 59 -6.67 -19.52 -1.30
CA THR A 59 -6.93 -18.08 -1.26
C THR A 59 -6.94 -17.54 0.18
N LYS A 60 -7.54 -18.25 1.14
CA LYS A 60 -7.47 -17.87 2.56
C LYS A 60 -6.02 -17.70 3.03
N LEU A 61 -5.15 -18.65 2.72
CA LEU A 61 -3.75 -18.59 3.16
C LEU A 61 -3.00 -17.41 2.53
N VAL A 62 -3.21 -17.16 1.23
CA VAL A 62 -2.59 -16.02 0.54
C VAL A 62 -3.03 -14.69 1.17
N MET A 63 -4.33 -14.53 1.45
CA MET A 63 -4.83 -13.29 2.06
C MET A 63 -4.30 -13.09 3.49
N VAL A 64 -4.20 -14.14 4.29
CA VAL A 64 -3.55 -14.07 5.62
C VAL A 64 -2.09 -13.63 5.49
N THR A 65 -1.37 -14.13 4.49
CA THR A 65 0.01 -13.72 4.23
C THR A 65 0.10 -12.23 3.86
N ASN A 66 -0.86 -11.71 3.08
CA ASN A 66 -0.93 -10.29 2.76
C ASN A 66 -1.18 -9.41 3.99
N PHE A 67 -1.90 -9.91 5.00
CA PHE A 67 -2.09 -9.19 6.26
C PHE A 67 -0.88 -9.27 7.19
N CYS A 68 -0.33 -10.47 7.35
CA CYS A 68 0.67 -10.73 8.38
C CYS A 68 2.11 -10.55 7.89
N GLY A 69 2.35 -10.68 6.58
CA GLY A 69 3.72 -10.78 6.07
C GLY A 69 4.44 -12.03 6.63
N GLY A 70 5.76 -12.00 6.59
CA GLY A 70 6.61 -12.99 7.27
C GLY A 70 6.67 -14.38 6.64
N PHE A 71 5.88 -14.66 5.62
CA PHE A 71 5.79 -15.97 4.99
C PHE A 71 5.91 -15.89 3.46
N THR A 72 6.67 -16.82 2.89
CA THR A 72 6.70 -17.08 1.46
C THR A 72 6.65 -18.59 1.24
N ASN A 73 5.71 -19.07 0.38
CA ASN A 73 5.54 -20.49 0.11
C ASN A 73 5.45 -21.36 1.39
N ASN A 74 4.68 -20.90 2.38
CA ASN A 74 4.53 -21.54 3.70
C ASN A 74 5.81 -21.61 4.54
N LYS A 75 6.85 -20.86 4.19
CA LYS A 75 8.06 -20.73 5.00
C LYS A 75 8.09 -19.37 5.69
N TYR A 76 8.40 -19.37 6.96
CA TYR A 76 8.73 -18.15 7.69
C TYR A 76 10.05 -17.58 7.16
N ILE A 77 10.04 -16.31 6.75
CA ILE A 77 11.20 -15.64 6.13
C ILE A 77 11.89 -14.64 7.05
N GLY A 78 11.43 -14.52 8.28
CA GLY A 78 12.09 -13.74 9.32
C GLY A 78 11.27 -12.56 9.85
N PRO A 79 11.66 -11.99 10.99
CA PRO A 79 10.91 -10.95 11.67
C PRO A 79 10.83 -9.64 10.87
N GLY A 80 11.81 -9.35 10.03
CA GLY A 80 11.83 -8.15 9.19
C GLY A 80 10.81 -8.16 8.04
N GLN A 81 10.12 -9.26 7.83
CA GLN A 81 9.08 -9.40 6.81
C GLN A 81 7.66 -9.39 7.40
N VAL A 82 7.53 -9.17 8.70
CA VAL A 82 6.22 -9.07 9.36
C VAL A 82 5.60 -7.72 9.02
N HIS A 83 4.31 -7.72 8.66
CA HIS A 83 3.54 -6.49 8.51
C HIS A 83 3.08 -6.03 9.89
N TYR A 84 3.49 -4.83 10.28
CA TYR A 84 3.05 -4.20 11.54
C TYR A 84 1.74 -3.44 11.37
N TYR A 85 1.37 -3.12 10.14
CA TYR A 85 0.15 -2.41 9.84
C TYR A 85 -0.46 -2.86 8.50
N ALA A 86 -1.78 -2.97 8.46
CA ALA A 86 -2.54 -3.24 7.26
C ALA A 86 -3.24 -1.96 6.81
N TYR A 87 -2.89 -1.47 5.63
CA TYR A 87 -3.41 -0.21 5.10
C TYR A 87 -4.64 -0.43 4.24
N ASP A 88 -5.71 0.30 4.54
CA ASP A 88 -6.70 0.69 3.56
C ASP A 88 -6.31 2.04 2.93
N ARG A 89 -7.10 2.50 1.96
CA ARG A 89 -6.82 3.74 1.23
C ARG A 89 -6.74 4.95 2.15
N ASP A 90 -7.67 5.09 3.07
CA ASP A 90 -7.77 6.29 3.92
C ASP A 90 -6.66 6.31 4.96
N ALA A 91 -6.38 5.17 5.60
CA ALA A 91 -5.28 5.03 6.54
C ALA A 91 -3.91 5.32 5.88
N LEU A 92 -3.72 4.89 4.63
CA LEU A 92 -2.48 5.17 3.88
C LEU A 92 -2.37 6.66 3.55
N MET A 93 -3.44 7.28 3.06
CA MET A 93 -3.47 8.73 2.77
C MET A 93 -3.17 9.55 4.01
N GLU A 94 -3.81 9.22 5.14
CA GLU A 94 -3.57 9.90 6.43
C GLU A 94 -2.11 9.74 6.87
N THR A 95 -1.59 8.53 6.82
CA THR A 95 -0.20 8.23 7.23
C THR A 95 0.82 9.02 6.42
N LEU A 96 0.67 9.06 5.10
CA LEU A 96 1.55 9.83 4.21
C LEU A 96 1.42 11.35 4.44
N SER A 97 0.20 11.85 4.64
CA SER A 97 -0.04 13.27 4.91
C SER A 97 0.59 13.71 6.24
N HIS A 98 0.46 12.91 7.29
CA HIS A 98 1.11 13.17 8.59
C HIS A 98 2.64 13.09 8.50
N GLY A 99 3.19 12.30 7.55
CA GLY A 99 4.61 12.28 7.23
C GLY A 99 5.13 13.55 6.53
N GLY A 100 4.25 14.50 6.24
CA GLY A 100 4.59 15.79 5.62
C GLY A 100 4.49 15.81 4.09
N PHE A 101 3.87 14.79 3.49
CA PHE A 101 3.68 14.74 2.04
C PHE A 101 2.39 15.43 1.61
N TYR A 102 2.48 16.21 0.53
CA TYR A 102 1.36 16.83 -0.14
C TYR A 102 1.76 17.21 -1.59
N PRO A 103 0.94 16.93 -2.59
CA PRO A 103 -0.29 16.14 -2.54
C PRO A 103 -0.04 14.64 -2.33
N VAL A 104 -1.08 13.90 -1.97
CA VAL A 104 -1.08 12.45 -1.84
C VAL A 104 -2.14 11.87 -2.77
N THR A 105 -1.74 10.95 -3.64
CA THR A 105 -2.64 10.17 -4.50
C THR A 105 -2.53 8.70 -4.12
N VAL A 106 -3.65 8.01 -3.93
CA VAL A 106 -3.70 6.57 -3.66
C VAL A 106 -4.75 5.94 -4.57
N VAL A 107 -4.37 4.88 -5.29
CA VAL A 107 -5.22 4.14 -6.22
C VAL A 107 -5.13 2.66 -5.93
N ALA A 108 -6.29 1.98 -5.89
CA ALA A 108 -6.32 0.52 -5.81
C ALA A 108 -5.91 -0.11 -7.14
N GLN A 109 -5.13 -1.18 -7.09
CA GLN A 109 -4.67 -1.92 -8.26
C GLN A 109 -4.74 -3.43 -7.99
N GLU A 110 -5.23 -4.17 -8.99
CA GLU A 110 -5.08 -5.62 -9.06
C GLU A 110 -3.91 -5.92 -10.01
N ALA A 111 -2.76 -6.31 -9.44
CA ALA A 111 -1.52 -6.49 -10.20
C ALA A 111 -1.36 -7.91 -10.76
N GLY A 112 -2.19 -8.83 -10.30
CA GLY A 112 -2.23 -10.23 -10.74
C GLY A 112 -3.18 -11.05 -9.88
N PRO A 113 -3.30 -12.35 -10.13
CA PRO A 113 -4.14 -13.21 -9.32
C PRO A 113 -3.77 -13.13 -7.84
N LEU A 114 -4.71 -12.72 -6.99
CA LEU A 114 -4.55 -12.56 -5.54
C LEU A 114 -3.48 -11.52 -5.11
N ASP A 115 -3.11 -10.61 -5.99
CA ASP A 115 -2.17 -9.53 -5.74
C ASP A 115 -2.90 -8.17 -5.80
N TYR A 116 -3.41 -7.75 -4.64
CA TYR A 116 -4.18 -6.53 -4.47
C TYR A 116 -3.35 -5.48 -3.76
N ARG A 117 -3.20 -4.31 -4.38
CA ARG A 117 -2.30 -3.25 -3.93
C ARG A 117 -3.00 -1.90 -3.86
N LEU A 118 -2.55 -1.09 -2.92
CA LEU A 118 -2.70 0.36 -2.98
C LEU A 118 -1.42 0.93 -3.57
N VAL A 119 -1.51 1.52 -4.74
CA VAL A 119 -0.42 2.28 -5.36
C VAL A 119 -0.54 3.72 -4.90
N PHE A 120 0.52 4.29 -4.39
CA PHE A 120 0.56 5.66 -3.92
C PHE A 120 1.64 6.48 -4.61
N ALA A 121 1.37 7.75 -4.79
CA ALA A 121 2.34 8.76 -5.17
C ALA A 121 2.08 10.04 -4.38
N CYS A 122 3.12 10.61 -3.82
CA CYS A 122 3.02 11.84 -3.05
C CYS A 122 4.25 12.73 -3.24
N GLY A 123 4.03 14.02 -3.10
CA GLY A 123 5.04 15.05 -3.33
C GLY A 123 5.45 15.78 -2.07
N LYS A 124 6.47 16.62 -2.19
CA LYS A 124 6.88 17.58 -1.17
C LYS A 124 6.54 19.00 -1.61
N GLY A 125 5.28 19.41 -1.37
CA GLY A 125 4.81 20.74 -1.76
C GLY A 125 4.73 20.94 -3.28
N VAL A 126 4.37 19.89 -4.01
CA VAL A 126 4.07 19.95 -5.45
C VAL A 126 2.71 20.62 -5.64
N TYR A 127 2.59 21.51 -6.62
CA TYR A 127 1.36 22.32 -6.77
C TYR A 127 0.19 21.60 -7.48
N ALA A 128 0.42 20.41 -8.03
CA ALA A 128 -0.62 19.63 -8.71
C ALA A 128 -0.66 18.19 -8.19
N PRO A 129 -1.83 17.54 -8.21
CA PRO A 129 -1.92 16.10 -7.96
C PRO A 129 -0.97 15.35 -8.88
N ILE A 130 -0.30 14.34 -8.34
CA ILE A 130 0.59 13.49 -9.13
C ILE A 130 -0.28 12.42 -9.78
N ASP A 131 -0.34 12.40 -11.11
CA ASP A 131 -0.98 11.30 -11.82
C ASP A 131 -0.07 10.07 -11.72
N ILE A 132 -0.59 8.99 -11.16
CA ILE A 132 0.14 7.73 -11.02
C ILE A 132 0.61 7.19 -12.39
N LYS A 133 -0.09 7.51 -13.48
CA LYS A 133 0.32 7.16 -14.84
C LYS A 133 1.60 7.85 -15.28
N ASP A 134 1.85 9.06 -14.78
CA ASP A 134 3.05 9.84 -15.12
C ASP A 134 4.33 9.25 -14.52
N ILE A 135 4.21 8.39 -13.51
CA ILE A 135 5.34 7.65 -12.92
C ILE A 135 5.55 6.26 -13.54
N GLY A 136 4.88 5.98 -14.68
CA GLY A 136 5.05 4.73 -15.44
C GLY A 136 4.35 3.51 -14.83
N VAL A 137 3.50 3.69 -13.84
CA VAL A 137 2.68 2.61 -13.28
C VAL A 137 1.46 2.41 -14.17
N GLN A 138 1.35 1.25 -14.81
CA GLN A 138 0.12 0.86 -15.49
C GLN A 138 -0.98 0.61 -14.44
N VAL A 139 -1.90 1.53 -14.31
CA VAL A 139 -3.10 1.33 -13.48
C VAL A 139 -4.05 0.43 -14.26
N VAL A 140 -4.10 -0.83 -13.91
CA VAL A 140 -5.22 -1.70 -14.30
C VAL A 140 -6.44 -1.19 -13.56
N ALA A 141 -7.59 -1.12 -14.26
CA ALA A 141 -8.81 -0.43 -13.80
C ALA A 141 -9.08 -0.61 -12.29
N PRO A 142 -9.42 0.46 -11.57
CA PRO A 142 -9.68 0.37 -10.14
C PRO A 142 -10.85 -0.59 -9.90
N TRP A 143 -10.66 -1.51 -8.97
CA TRP A 143 -11.79 -2.22 -8.40
C TRP A 143 -12.60 -1.21 -7.58
N LEU A 144 -13.69 -0.75 -8.14
CA LEU A 144 -14.74 -0.07 -7.39
C LEU A 144 -15.78 -1.13 -7.06
N PRO A 145 -16.21 -1.28 -5.79
CA PRO A 145 -17.40 -2.05 -5.52
C PRO A 145 -18.53 -1.44 -6.34
N GLU A 146 -19.15 -2.25 -7.20
CA GLU A 146 -20.39 -1.86 -7.84
C GLU A 146 -21.41 -1.66 -6.71
N ASP A 147 -21.85 -0.40 -6.60
CA ASP A 147 -22.99 0.03 -5.78
C ASP A 147 -22.87 -0.14 -4.26
N ALA A 148 -22.19 0.81 -3.60
CA ALA A 148 -22.67 1.31 -2.32
C ALA A 148 -23.69 2.45 -2.62
N GLY A 149 -24.89 2.03 -3.04
CA GLY A 149 -26.08 2.88 -3.10
C GLY A 149 -26.76 2.93 -1.75
#